data_1e378bb57ac322315e7a050ebe126a8c
#
_entry.id   1e378bb57ac322315e7a050ebe126a8c
#
_cell.length_a   1.000
_cell.length_b   1.000
_cell.length_c   1.000
_cell.angle_alpha   90.00
_cell.angle_beta   90.00
_cell.angle_gamma   90.00
#
_symmetry.space_group_name_H-M   'P 1'
#
loop_
_entity.id
_entity.type
_entity.pdbx_description
1 polymer ?
#
loop_
_entity_poly.entity_id
_entity_poly.type
_entity_poly.pdbx_seq_one_letter_code
_entity_poly.pdbx_strand_id
1 'polypeptide(L)'
;MKYEVILFDADETLFDFKKSEREAFRKAMIDMGIKYDEDYHFKIYHEINTKIWREFEEGLITQEKLKVERFRRLADKLLIKLDEYEIAELYMNHLSEASFLYDESIELLEELKEKYKLIIITNGLTKVQDKRIRKSKIAKYFKED
;
A
#
# COMPACT_ATOMS: atom_id res chain seq x y z
N MET A 1 23.92 13.26 24.87
CA MET A 1 24.06 13.04 23.43
C MET A 1 22.85 13.58 22.69
N LYS A 2 23.09 14.36 21.67
CA LYS A 2 22.02 14.99 20.90
C LYS A 2 21.66 14.12 19.71
N TYR A 3 20.38 13.73 19.62
CA TYR A 3 19.91 12.91 18.50
C TYR A 3 19.33 13.80 17.40
N GLU A 4 19.68 13.51 16.17
CA GLU A 4 19.00 14.08 15.02
C GLU A 4 17.85 13.16 14.60
N VAL A 5 16.86 13.74 13.93
CA VAL A 5 15.69 13.02 13.45
C VAL A 5 15.87 12.71 11.97
N ILE A 6 15.72 11.44 11.59
CA ILE A 6 15.71 11.02 10.19
C ILE A 6 14.31 10.55 9.83
N LEU A 7 13.78 11.07 8.72
CA LEU A 7 12.46 10.75 8.22
C LEU A 7 12.55 9.77 7.06
N PHE A 8 11.74 8.71 7.11
CA PHE A 8 11.67 7.71 6.04
C PHE A 8 10.28 7.68 5.43
N ASP A 9 10.23 7.58 4.09
CA ASP A 9 9.00 7.25 3.38
C ASP A 9 8.79 5.73 3.50
N ALA A 10 7.67 5.31 4.05
CA ALA A 10 7.38 3.89 4.29
C ALA A 10 7.17 3.11 2.98
N ASP A 11 6.56 3.76 1.97
CA ASP A 11 6.39 3.15 0.67
C ASP A 11 7.62 3.45 -0.19
N GLU A 12 7.93 2.60 -1.16
CA GLU A 12 9.06 2.74 -2.08
C GLU A 12 10.44 2.73 -1.38
N THR A 13 10.56 3.20 -0.13
CA THR A 13 11.83 3.23 0.60
C THR A 13 11.99 2.05 1.56
N LEU A 14 10.99 1.80 2.43
CA LEU A 14 11.06 0.77 3.46
C LEU A 14 10.29 -0.50 3.10
N PHE A 15 9.21 -0.37 2.31
CA PHE A 15 8.42 -1.48 1.84
C PHE A 15 8.46 -1.54 0.32
N ASP A 16 8.45 -2.74 -0.23
CA ASP A 16 8.23 -2.92 -1.67
C ASP A 16 6.73 -2.77 -1.94
N PHE A 17 6.30 -1.53 -2.11
CA PHE A 17 4.89 -1.21 -2.32
C PHE A 17 4.35 -1.86 -3.60
N LYS A 18 5.13 -1.86 -4.66
CA LYS A 18 4.70 -2.47 -5.94
C LYS A 18 4.41 -3.96 -5.77
N LYS A 19 5.25 -4.66 -5.03
CA LYS A 19 5.04 -6.08 -4.75
C LYS A 19 3.81 -6.29 -3.87
N SER A 20 3.64 -5.46 -2.84
CA SER A 20 2.49 -5.52 -1.94
C SER A 20 1.19 -5.25 -2.68
N GLU A 21 1.16 -4.23 -3.52
CA GLU A 21 0.01 -3.88 -4.34
C GLU A 21 -0.39 -5.04 -5.28
N ARG A 22 0.59 -5.61 -5.96
CA ARG A 22 0.39 -6.70 -6.90
C ARG A 22 -0.19 -7.93 -6.22
N GLU A 23 0.37 -8.32 -5.08
CA GLU A 23 -0.10 -9.48 -4.33
C GLU A 23 -1.50 -9.25 -3.73
N ALA A 24 -1.76 -8.07 -3.19
CA ALA A 24 -3.06 -7.75 -2.62
C ALA A 24 -4.15 -7.76 -3.70
N PHE A 25 -3.86 -7.20 -4.86
CA PHE A 25 -4.79 -7.18 -5.97
C PHE A 25 -5.07 -8.60 -6.49
N ARG A 26 -4.02 -9.40 -6.68
CA ARG A 26 -4.15 -10.79 -7.11
C ARG A 26 -5.05 -11.57 -6.17
N LYS A 27 -4.80 -11.49 -4.88
CA LYS A 27 -5.59 -12.20 -3.87
C LYS A 27 -7.05 -11.76 -3.85
N ALA A 28 -7.28 -10.45 -3.95
CA ALA A 28 -8.64 -9.92 -3.97
C ALA A 28 -9.42 -10.39 -5.20
N MET A 29 -8.78 -10.39 -6.38
CA MET A 29 -9.42 -10.88 -7.60
C MET A 29 -9.76 -12.36 -7.52
N ILE A 30 -8.84 -13.17 -6.98
CA ILE A 30 -9.08 -14.61 -6.79
C ILE A 30 -10.20 -14.84 -5.80
N ASP A 31 -10.24 -14.08 -4.70
CA ASP A 31 -11.32 -14.17 -3.70
C ASP A 31 -12.68 -13.87 -4.32
N MET A 32 -12.74 -12.99 -5.30
CA MET A 32 -13.97 -12.65 -6.03
C MET A 32 -14.33 -13.68 -7.11
N GLY A 33 -13.56 -14.75 -7.23
CA GLY A 33 -13.83 -15.81 -8.21
C GLY A 33 -13.41 -15.51 -9.62
N ILE A 34 -12.54 -14.52 -9.83
CA ILE A 34 -12.06 -14.13 -11.14
C ILE A 34 -10.85 -14.98 -11.52
N LYS A 35 -10.84 -15.51 -12.76
CA LYS A 35 -9.68 -16.21 -13.30
C LYS A 35 -8.61 -15.18 -13.61
N TYR A 36 -7.67 -15.02 -12.70
CA TYR A 36 -6.70 -13.94 -12.72
C TYR A 36 -5.60 -14.14 -13.77
N ASP A 37 -5.38 -13.11 -14.58
CA ASP A 37 -4.25 -12.99 -15.51
C ASP A 37 -3.51 -11.71 -15.14
N GLU A 38 -2.32 -11.83 -14.54
CA GLU A 38 -1.57 -10.67 -14.04
C GLU A 38 -1.23 -9.67 -15.13
N ASP A 39 -0.74 -10.13 -16.28
CA ASP A 39 -0.33 -9.24 -17.37
C ASP A 39 -1.49 -8.42 -17.93
N TYR A 40 -2.70 -8.94 -17.84
CA TYR A 40 -3.89 -8.25 -18.31
C TYR A 40 -4.56 -7.44 -17.21
N HIS A 41 -4.93 -8.10 -16.10
CA HIS A 41 -5.73 -7.48 -15.05
C HIS A 41 -4.95 -6.45 -14.25
N PHE A 42 -3.71 -6.78 -13.86
CA PHE A 42 -2.92 -5.85 -13.04
C PHE A 42 -2.53 -4.61 -13.82
N LYS A 43 -2.22 -4.76 -15.10
CA LYS A 43 -1.87 -3.61 -15.95
C LYS A 43 -3.02 -2.59 -15.98
N ILE A 44 -4.24 -3.06 -16.18
CA ILE A 44 -5.43 -2.20 -16.20
C ILE A 44 -5.66 -1.56 -14.85
N TYR A 45 -5.59 -2.34 -13.77
CA TYR A 45 -5.75 -1.84 -12.42
C TYR A 45 -4.70 -0.77 -12.09
N HIS A 46 -3.46 -1.02 -12.43
CA HIS A 46 -2.36 -0.11 -12.14
C HIS A 46 -2.57 1.25 -12.82
N GLU A 47 -3.00 1.27 -14.07
CA GLU A 47 -3.30 2.51 -14.78
C GLU A 47 -4.45 3.28 -14.11
N ILE A 48 -5.51 2.58 -13.72
CA ILE A 48 -6.65 3.18 -13.02
C ILE A 48 -6.20 3.74 -11.67
N ASN A 49 -5.45 2.97 -10.92
CA ASN A 49 -5.00 3.35 -9.58
C ASN A 49 -4.08 4.57 -9.62
N THR A 50 -3.15 4.60 -10.55
CA THR A 50 -2.25 5.74 -10.74
C THR A 50 -3.03 7.03 -11.03
N LYS A 51 -4.03 6.94 -11.91
CA LYS A 51 -4.84 8.09 -12.29
C LYS A 51 -5.70 8.59 -11.12
N ILE A 52 -6.33 7.67 -10.38
CA ILE A 52 -7.24 8.07 -9.31
C ILE A 52 -6.47 8.67 -8.11
N TRP A 53 -5.27 8.21 -7.83
CA TRP A 53 -4.42 8.82 -6.81
C TRP A 53 -4.02 10.24 -7.19
N ARG A 54 -3.80 10.50 -8.49
CA ARG A 54 -3.54 11.84 -8.99
C ARG A 54 -4.76 12.73 -8.78
N GLU A 55 -5.96 12.22 -9.07
CA GLU A 55 -7.21 12.94 -8.80
C GLU A 55 -7.35 13.30 -7.32
N PHE A 56 -6.98 12.38 -6.44
CA PHE A 56 -6.98 12.62 -5.00
C PHE A 56 -6.00 13.73 -4.61
N GLU A 57 -4.79 13.71 -5.15
CA GLU A 57 -3.79 14.75 -4.89
C GLU A 57 -4.26 16.13 -5.36
N GLU A 58 -5.05 16.17 -6.42
CA GLU A 58 -5.64 17.40 -6.94
C GLU A 58 -6.92 17.83 -6.22
N GLY A 59 -7.36 17.08 -5.22
CA GLY A 59 -8.56 17.38 -4.45
C GLY A 59 -9.87 17.03 -5.14
N LEU A 60 -9.83 16.25 -6.21
CA LEU A 60 -11.03 15.93 -7.02
C LEU A 60 -11.83 14.76 -6.45
N ILE A 61 -11.26 13.96 -5.56
CA ILE A 61 -11.92 12.82 -4.96
C ILE A 61 -11.40 12.63 -3.53
N THR A 62 -12.26 12.15 -2.62
CA THR A 62 -11.86 11.85 -1.24
C THR A 62 -11.20 10.48 -1.17
N GLN A 63 -10.43 10.22 -0.09
CA GLN A 63 -9.84 8.90 0.13
C GLN A 63 -10.90 7.81 0.21
N GLU A 64 -12.00 8.07 0.88
CA GLU A 64 -13.06 7.09 1.04
C GLU A 64 -13.69 6.70 -0.29
N LYS A 65 -13.93 7.67 -1.15
CA LYS A 65 -14.46 7.41 -2.50
C LYS A 65 -13.44 6.69 -3.36
N LEU A 66 -12.16 7.07 -3.25
CA LEU A 66 -11.08 6.45 -4.00
C LEU A 66 -11.02 4.94 -3.78
N LYS A 67 -11.16 4.49 -2.53
CA LYS A 67 -11.08 3.07 -2.17
C LYS A 67 -12.02 2.19 -2.98
N VAL A 68 -13.20 2.70 -3.29
CA VAL A 68 -14.26 1.97 -3.99
C VAL A 68 -14.30 2.29 -5.46
N GLU A 69 -14.17 3.57 -5.81
CA GLU A 69 -14.28 4.05 -7.18
C GLU A 69 -13.27 3.40 -8.13
N ARG A 70 -12.04 3.15 -7.68
CA ARG A 70 -11.04 2.48 -8.51
C ARG A 70 -11.49 1.09 -8.96
N PHE A 71 -12.21 0.36 -8.10
CA PHE A 71 -12.74 -0.95 -8.44
C PHE A 71 -13.99 -0.86 -9.31
N ARG A 72 -14.81 0.18 -9.13
CA ARG A 72 -15.93 0.44 -10.04
C ARG A 72 -15.41 0.68 -11.46
N ARG A 73 -14.37 1.50 -11.60
CA ARG A 73 -13.73 1.78 -12.89
C ARG A 73 -13.12 0.51 -13.49
N LEU A 74 -12.55 -0.34 -12.64
CA LEU A 74 -11.99 -1.61 -13.07
C LEU A 74 -13.06 -2.53 -13.66
N ALA A 75 -14.20 -2.67 -12.95
CA ALA A 75 -15.31 -3.48 -13.43
C ALA A 75 -15.85 -2.99 -14.77
N ASP A 76 -15.99 -1.67 -14.93
CA ASP A 76 -16.43 -1.06 -16.18
C ASP A 76 -15.43 -1.36 -17.31
N LYS A 77 -14.15 -1.22 -17.04
CA LYS A 77 -13.10 -1.45 -18.05
C LYS A 77 -13.03 -2.90 -18.48
N LEU A 78 -13.21 -3.83 -17.54
CA LEU A 78 -13.16 -5.26 -17.81
C LEU A 78 -14.50 -5.81 -18.32
N LEU A 79 -15.56 -5.02 -18.30
CA LEU A 79 -16.91 -5.41 -18.68
C LEU A 79 -17.41 -6.63 -17.89
N ILE A 80 -17.15 -6.63 -16.59
CA ILE A 80 -17.57 -7.69 -15.68
C ILE A 80 -18.43 -7.12 -14.55
N LYS A 81 -19.23 -8.00 -13.95
CA LYS A 81 -19.95 -7.65 -12.72
C LYS A 81 -19.02 -7.90 -11.54
N LEU A 82 -18.79 -6.86 -10.75
CA LEU A 82 -17.90 -6.91 -9.61
C LEU A 82 -18.49 -6.03 -8.52
N ASP A 83 -18.64 -6.58 -7.30
CA ASP A 83 -19.04 -5.78 -6.16
C ASP A 83 -17.84 -4.94 -5.73
N GLU A 84 -17.86 -3.66 -6.07
CA GLU A 84 -16.77 -2.74 -5.79
C GLU A 84 -16.51 -2.54 -4.30
N TYR A 85 -17.53 -2.67 -3.46
CA TYR A 85 -17.38 -2.56 -2.01
C TYR A 85 -16.69 -3.78 -1.42
N GLU A 86 -17.09 -4.96 -1.88
CA GLU A 86 -16.51 -6.21 -1.39
C GLU A 86 -15.04 -6.35 -1.79
N ILE A 87 -14.72 -6.11 -3.06
CA ILE A 87 -13.33 -6.20 -3.52
C ILE A 87 -12.46 -5.11 -2.89
N ALA A 88 -13.01 -3.92 -2.65
CA ALA A 88 -12.29 -2.84 -1.98
C ALA A 88 -11.88 -3.27 -0.56
N GLU A 89 -12.78 -3.91 0.17
CA GLU A 89 -12.49 -4.42 1.51
C GLU A 89 -11.45 -5.54 1.50
N LEU A 90 -11.62 -6.51 0.60
CA LEU A 90 -10.65 -7.61 0.43
C LEU A 90 -9.26 -7.09 0.09
N TYR A 91 -9.19 -6.17 -0.86
CA TYR A 91 -7.92 -5.57 -1.25
C TYR A 91 -7.23 -4.85 -0.09
N MET A 92 -7.97 -4.05 0.67
CA MET A 92 -7.42 -3.33 1.82
C MET A 92 -6.92 -4.30 2.90
N ASN A 93 -7.64 -5.38 3.15
CA ASN A 93 -7.23 -6.39 4.11
C ASN A 93 -5.94 -7.09 3.67
N HIS A 94 -5.85 -7.50 2.42
CA HIS A 94 -4.64 -8.13 1.90
C HIS A 94 -3.46 -7.16 1.89
N LEU A 95 -3.68 -5.91 1.50
CA LEU A 95 -2.63 -4.91 1.48
C LEU A 95 -2.09 -4.62 2.89
N SER A 96 -2.97 -4.57 3.88
CA SER A 96 -2.57 -4.33 5.27
C SER A 96 -1.76 -5.49 5.87
N GLU A 97 -1.90 -6.69 5.33
CA GLU A 97 -1.13 -7.85 5.76
C GLU A 97 0.19 -8.00 5.02
N ALA A 98 0.37 -7.32 3.91
CA ALA A 98 1.61 -7.36 3.16
C ALA A 98 2.69 -6.54 3.87
N SER A 99 3.86 -7.12 4.10
CA SER A 99 4.97 -6.47 4.79
C SER A 99 6.29 -6.82 4.10
N PHE A 100 6.40 -6.44 2.83
CA PHE A 100 7.62 -6.67 2.06
C PHE A 100 8.60 -5.53 2.28
N LEU A 101 9.81 -5.86 2.74
CA LEU A 101 10.85 -4.88 3.03
C LEU A 101 12.01 -5.03 2.05
N TYR A 102 12.66 -3.91 1.73
CA TYR A 102 13.94 -3.96 1.05
C TYR A 102 15.01 -4.40 2.05
N ASP A 103 15.86 -5.34 1.66
CA ASP A 103 16.91 -5.88 2.53
C ASP A 103 17.85 -4.78 3.06
N GLU A 104 18.22 -3.85 2.19
CA GLU A 104 19.08 -2.73 2.55
C GLU A 104 18.45 -1.81 3.61
N SER A 105 17.12 -1.75 3.67
CA SER A 105 16.42 -0.92 4.65
C SER A 105 16.67 -1.41 6.06
N ILE A 106 16.72 -2.73 6.26
CA ILE A 106 16.97 -3.31 7.59
C ILE A 106 18.39 -2.98 8.05
N GLU A 107 19.39 -3.14 7.19
CA GLU A 107 20.77 -2.81 7.50
C GLU A 107 20.93 -1.33 7.82
N LEU A 108 20.31 -0.47 7.03
CA LEU A 108 20.37 0.98 7.25
C LEU A 108 19.79 1.36 8.61
N LEU A 109 18.63 0.77 8.99
CA LEU A 109 18.00 1.05 10.27
C LEU A 109 18.85 0.57 11.44
N GLU A 110 19.53 -0.57 11.30
CA GLU A 110 20.45 -1.05 12.34
C GLU A 110 21.61 -0.07 12.59
N GLU A 111 22.14 0.54 11.54
CA GLU A 111 23.20 1.52 11.66
C GLU A 111 22.73 2.85 12.27
N LEU A 112 21.52 3.27 11.94
CA LEU A 112 21.03 4.60 12.32
C LEU A 112 20.35 4.67 13.69
N LYS A 113 19.79 3.57 14.18
CA LYS A 113 19.02 3.56 15.43
C LYS A 113 19.78 4.06 16.66
N GLU A 114 21.11 3.89 16.65
CA GLU A 114 21.97 4.29 17.76
C GLU A 114 22.20 5.81 17.82
N LYS A 115 22.08 6.48 16.67
CA LYS A 115 22.42 7.89 16.53
C LYS A 115 21.24 8.81 16.34
N TYR A 116 20.11 8.30 15.87
CA TYR A 116 18.99 9.12 15.42
C TYR A 116 17.66 8.58 15.95
N LYS A 117 16.73 9.50 16.14
CA LYS A 117 15.32 9.13 16.34
C LYS A 117 14.72 8.90 14.96
N LEU A 118 14.19 7.71 14.75
CA LEU A 118 13.63 7.31 13.45
C LEU A 118 12.12 7.53 13.44
N ILE A 119 11.62 8.14 12.36
CA ILE A 119 10.20 8.41 12.15
C ILE A 119 9.81 7.94 10.76
N ILE A 120 8.71 7.21 10.65
CA ILE A 120 8.16 6.79 9.37
C ILE A 120 7.14 7.80 8.88
N ILE A 121 7.31 8.25 7.62
CA ILE A 121 6.36 9.10 6.92
C ILE A 121 5.75 8.30 5.77
N THR A 122 4.42 8.37 5.64
CA THR A 122 3.73 7.66 4.57
C THR A 122 2.53 8.46 4.07
N ASN A 123 2.25 8.34 2.78
CA ASN A 123 1.06 8.89 2.14
C ASN A 123 -0.06 7.85 1.97
N GLY A 124 0.16 6.62 2.45
CA GLY A 124 -0.83 5.55 2.35
C GLY A 124 -2.04 5.77 3.25
N LEU A 125 -3.04 4.93 3.09
CA LEU A 125 -4.23 4.94 3.94
C LEU A 125 -3.84 4.52 5.36
N THR A 126 -4.25 5.30 6.35
CA THR A 126 -3.81 5.13 7.75
C THR A 126 -3.97 3.71 8.27
N LYS A 127 -5.13 3.08 8.05
CA LYS A 127 -5.39 1.71 8.51
C LYS A 127 -4.39 0.70 7.92
N VAL A 128 -4.10 0.81 6.64
CA VAL A 128 -3.18 -0.09 5.94
C VAL A 128 -1.75 0.14 6.43
N GLN A 129 -1.32 1.38 6.49
CA GLN A 129 0.07 1.70 6.88
C GLN A 129 0.36 1.32 8.32
N ASP A 130 -0.56 1.57 9.24
CA ASP A 130 -0.38 1.21 10.63
C ASP A 130 -0.19 -0.31 10.79
N LYS A 131 -1.03 -1.10 10.14
CA LYS A 131 -0.96 -2.55 10.19
C LYS A 131 0.32 -3.10 9.55
N ARG A 132 0.72 -2.55 8.40
CA ARG A 132 1.97 -2.94 7.72
C ARG A 132 3.19 -2.66 8.59
N ILE A 133 3.25 -1.49 9.19
CA ILE A 133 4.37 -1.09 10.04
C ILE A 133 4.43 -1.96 11.29
N ARG A 134 3.30 -2.22 11.94
CA ARG A 134 3.24 -3.02 13.16
C ARG A 134 3.63 -4.48 12.95
N LYS A 135 3.29 -5.05 11.79
CA LYS A 135 3.66 -6.43 11.43
C LYS A 135 5.07 -6.56 10.90
N SER A 136 5.70 -5.45 10.56
CA SER A 136 7.01 -5.41 9.94
C SER A 136 8.11 -5.69 10.95
N LYS A 137 9.23 -6.27 10.45
CA LYS A 137 10.44 -6.47 11.25
C LYS A 137 11.09 -5.17 11.69
N ILE A 138 10.74 -4.05 11.07
CA ILE A 138 11.32 -2.74 11.41
C ILE A 138 10.56 -1.99 12.48
N ALA A 139 9.38 -2.45 12.92
CA ALA A 139 8.56 -1.76 13.91
C ALA A 139 9.34 -1.41 15.19
N LYS A 140 10.25 -2.27 15.61
CA LYS A 140 11.06 -2.07 16.81
C LYS A 140 12.01 -0.88 16.76
N TYR A 141 12.30 -0.35 15.57
CA TYR A 141 13.21 0.79 15.41
C TYR A 141 12.52 2.15 15.54
N PHE A 142 11.20 2.18 15.56
CA PHE A 142 10.43 3.40 15.61
C PHE A 142 9.58 3.49 16.87
N LYS A 143 9.42 4.72 17.37
CA LYS A 143 8.52 4.97 18.47
C LYS A 143 7.12 5.25 17.92
N GLU A 144 6.09 4.96 18.72
CA GLU A 144 4.70 5.23 18.37
C GLU A 144 4.40 6.72 18.41
N ASP A 145 4.64 7.44 17.36
CA ASP A 145 4.24 8.84 17.23
C ASP A 145 3.86 9.16 15.79
#